data_a8e2f16e84a8d04ec47e7e20a69c0c1b
#
_entry.id   a8e2f16e84a8d04ec47e7e20a69c0c1b
#
_cell.length_a   1.000
_cell.length_b   1.000
_cell.length_c   1.000
_cell.angle_alpha   90.00
_cell.angle_beta   90.00
_cell.angle_gamma   90.00
#
_symmetry.space_group_name_H-M   'P 1'
#
loop_
_entity.id
_entity.type
_entity.pdbx_description
1 polymer ?
#
loop_
_entity_poly.entity_id
_entity_poly.type
_entity_poly.pdbx_seq_one_letter_code
_entity_poly.pdbx_strand_id
1 'polypeptide(L)'
;MSESQYFAQRDQKNEEKLKAMLSALPSCCTDFFRGIEPSTSSMTRLSYAYDLTMFFHFLKEIKEEWKEIPLEQLQTETLSQISVQDIERYLEDLKYRPNDPEHKNMNREQGIKRKFFSLKSFFGYLCRVGLLTANPTLSMQMPRTHAKEIVRLNSEEMKELLAEVDSGSGLSGRQKAFHERTRLRDSALLALMLGTGIRVSECVGLNLDDVDMKESGI
;
A
#
# COMPACT_ATOMS: atom_id res chain seq x y z
N MET A 1 -20.21 0.71 17.66
CA MET A 1 -19.53 -0.31 16.85
C MET A 1 -18.14 -0.46 17.43
N SER A 2 -17.82 -1.58 18.07
CA SER A 2 -16.47 -1.85 18.54
C SER A 2 -15.59 -2.07 17.31
N GLU A 3 -14.56 -1.25 17.16
CA GLU A 3 -13.51 -1.54 16.18
C GLU A 3 -13.03 -2.96 16.41
N SER A 4 -12.99 -3.77 15.35
CA SER A 4 -12.48 -5.13 15.47
C SER A 4 -11.08 -5.09 16.06
N GLN A 5 -10.79 -5.86 17.07
CA GLN A 5 -9.48 -5.98 17.71
C GLN A 5 -8.36 -6.22 16.69
N TYR A 6 -8.68 -6.88 15.59
CA TYR A 6 -7.78 -7.10 14.46
C TYR A 6 -7.32 -5.78 13.81
N PHE A 7 -8.24 -4.86 13.53
CA PHE A 7 -7.89 -3.58 12.89
C PHE A 7 -7.08 -2.69 13.84
N ALA A 8 -7.44 -2.65 15.12
CA ALA A 8 -6.68 -1.89 16.13
C ALA A 8 -5.24 -2.39 16.24
N GLN A 9 -5.02 -3.71 16.32
CA GLN A 9 -3.68 -4.31 16.36
C GLN A 9 -2.88 -4.05 15.08
N ARG A 10 -3.53 -4.12 13.91
CA ARG A 10 -2.88 -3.80 12.62
C ARG A 10 -2.45 -2.33 12.59
N ASP A 11 -3.32 -1.43 13.01
CA ASP A 11 -3.06 0.00 12.98
C ASP A 11 -1.94 0.37 13.95
N GLN A 12 -1.91 -0.22 15.14
CA GLN A 12 -0.79 -0.08 16.08
C GLN A 12 0.54 -0.54 15.45
N LYS A 13 0.59 -1.71 14.82
CA LYS A 13 1.80 -2.20 14.15
C LYS A 13 2.25 -1.30 13.01
N ASN A 14 1.30 -0.70 12.28
CA ASN A 14 1.61 0.25 11.21
C ASN A 14 2.23 1.53 11.77
N GLU A 15 1.71 2.05 12.89
CA GLU A 15 2.26 3.24 13.56
C GLU A 15 3.66 2.99 14.12
N GLU A 16 3.92 1.82 14.70
CA GLU A 16 5.26 1.43 15.17
C GLU A 16 6.27 1.41 14.02
N LYS A 17 5.90 0.82 12.88
CA LYS A 17 6.72 0.79 11.67
C LYS A 17 6.94 2.19 11.10
N LEU A 18 5.89 3.00 11.05
CA LEU A 18 5.97 4.38 10.59
C LEU A 18 6.96 5.18 11.43
N LYS A 19 6.88 5.12 12.75
CA LYS A 19 7.81 5.79 13.66
C LYS A 19 9.26 5.37 13.42
N ALA A 20 9.50 4.06 13.25
CA ALA A 20 10.84 3.55 12.96
C ALA A 20 11.38 4.07 11.61
N MET A 21 10.53 4.21 10.58
CA MET A 21 10.94 4.76 9.28
C MET A 21 11.22 6.26 9.37
N LEU A 22 10.41 7.01 10.09
CA LEU A 22 10.55 8.46 10.22
C LEU A 22 11.85 8.88 10.91
N SER A 23 12.41 8.05 11.80
CA SER A 23 13.70 8.33 12.43
C SER A 23 14.88 8.36 11.45
N ALA A 24 14.74 7.75 10.27
CA ALA A 24 15.75 7.72 9.22
C ALA A 24 15.43 8.68 8.04
N LEU A 25 14.45 9.55 8.19
CA LEU A 25 14.01 10.49 7.17
C LEU A 25 14.18 11.95 7.65
N PRO A 26 14.21 12.95 6.74
CA PRO A 26 14.25 14.36 7.11
C PRO A 26 13.10 14.74 8.07
N SER A 27 13.37 15.65 8.99
CA SER A 27 12.40 16.05 10.04
C SER A 27 11.06 16.54 9.48
N CYS A 28 11.05 17.20 8.34
CA CYS A 28 9.83 17.65 7.65
C CYS A 28 8.90 16.50 7.26
N CYS A 29 9.41 15.27 7.13
CA CYS A 29 8.55 14.09 6.93
C CYS A 29 7.71 13.82 8.19
N THR A 30 8.28 13.97 9.38
CA THR A 30 7.52 13.81 10.64
C THR A 30 6.37 14.82 10.73
N ASP A 31 6.62 16.08 10.36
CA ASP A 31 5.59 17.11 10.34
C ASP A 31 4.50 16.81 9.27
N PHE A 32 4.92 16.36 8.10
CA PHE A 32 3.99 15.92 7.05
C PHE A 32 3.08 14.80 7.55
N PHE A 33 3.63 13.73 8.13
CA PHE A 33 2.81 12.61 8.59
C PHE A 33 1.88 12.99 9.73
N ARG A 34 2.29 13.87 10.63
CA ARG A 34 1.40 14.47 11.65
C ARG A 34 0.28 15.28 10.99
N GLY A 35 0.61 16.06 9.95
CA GLY A 35 -0.36 16.91 9.24
C GLY A 35 -1.42 16.16 8.45
N ILE A 36 -1.11 14.94 7.97
CA ILE A 36 -2.07 14.12 7.21
C ILE A 36 -2.77 13.06 8.06
N GLU A 37 -2.39 12.87 9.31
CA GLU A 37 -2.95 11.86 10.21
C GLU A 37 -4.49 11.92 10.30
N PRO A 38 -5.13 13.09 10.49
CA PRO A 38 -6.58 13.16 10.65
C PRO A 38 -7.37 12.75 9.41
N SER A 39 -6.73 12.73 8.22
CA SER A 39 -7.40 12.49 6.93
C SER A 39 -6.98 11.19 6.24
N THR A 40 -6.08 10.41 6.87
CA THR A 40 -5.51 9.21 6.24
C THR A 40 -5.47 8.02 7.18
N SER A 41 -5.66 6.81 6.62
CA SER A 41 -5.49 5.58 7.39
C SER A 41 -4.02 5.30 7.71
N SER A 42 -3.75 4.51 8.77
CA SER A 42 -2.41 4.04 9.14
C SER A 42 -1.70 3.35 7.98
N MET A 43 -2.43 2.56 7.18
CA MET A 43 -1.92 1.87 6.00
C MET A 43 -1.49 2.85 4.90
N THR A 44 -2.26 3.92 4.67
CA THR A 44 -1.91 4.97 3.71
C THR A 44 -0.64 5.69 4.14
N ARG A 45 -0.54 6.08 5.42
CA ARG A 45 0.65 6.72 5.97
C ARG A 45 1.89 5.83 5.83
N LEU A 46 1.78 4.57 6.20
CA LEU A 46 2.89 3.62 6.06
C LEU A 46 3.31 3.46 4.58
N SER A 47 2.36 3.37 3.66
CA SER A 47 2.65 3.30 2.22
C SER A 47 3.37 4.55 1.72
N TYR A 48 2.95 5.74 2.17
CA TYR A 48 3.62 7.00 1.83
C TYR A 48 5.04 7.08 2.41
N ALA A 49 5.25 6.55 3.62
CA ALA A 49 6.58 6.50 4.22
C ALA A 49 7.54 5.64 3.37
N TYR A 50 7.11 4.47 2.91
CA TYR A 50 7.90 3.66 1.98
C TYR A 50 8.21 4.41 0.67
N ASP A 51 7.23 5.10 0.10
CA ASP A 51 7.41 5.85 -1.13
C ASP A 51 8.40 7.00 -0.96
N LEU A 52 8.30 7.76 0.13
CA LEU A 52 9.23 8.85 0.45
C LEU A 52 10.63 8.31 0.74
N THR A 53 10.77 7.22 1.48
CA THR A 53 12.07 6.58 1.73
C THR A 53 12.74 6.22 0.41
N MET A 54 12.03 5.58 -0.49
CA MET A 54 12.54 5.22 -1.82
C MET A 54 12.94 6.45 -2.63
N PHE A 55 12.15 7.51 -2.60
CA PHE A 55 12.45 8.76 -3.30
C PHE A 55 13.71 9.46 -2.75
N PHE A 56 13.84 9.56 -1.43
CA PHE A 56 15.03 10.18 -0.81
C PHE A 56 16.30 9.37 -1.06
N HIS A 57 16.23 8.04 -1.05
CA HIS A 57 17.36 7.21 -1.44
C HIS A 57 17.76 7.43 -2.90
N PHE A 58 16.80 7.49 -3.82
CA PHE A 58 17.07 7.84 -5.22
C PHE A 58 17.74 9.21 -5.34
N LEU A 59 17.26 10.22 -4.62
CA LEU A 59 17.90 11.54 -4.64
C LEU A 59 19.35 11.49 -4.14
N LYS A 60 19.67 10.70 -3.11
CA LYS A 60 21.06 10.49 -2.68
C LYS A 60 21.91 9.84 -3.76
N GLU A 61 21.35 8.98 -4.58
CA GLU A 61 22.09 8.34 -5.70
C GLU A 61 22.46 9.36 -6.79
N ILE A 62 21.59 10.33 -7.09
CA ILE A 62 21.77 11.27 -8.21
C ILE A 62 22.37 12.63 -7.82
N LYS A 63 22.26 13.04 -6.53
CA LYS A 63 22.78 14.30 -6.02
C LYS A 63 24.09 14.09 -5.28
N GLU A 64 25.21 14.48 -5.88
CA GLU A 64 26.55 14.27 -5.32
C GLU A 64 26.69 14.89 -3.92
N GLU A 65 26.11 16.08 -3.74
CA GLU A 65 26.10 16.84 -2.49
C GLU A 65 25.34 16.16 -1.35
N TRP A 66 24.48 15.18 -1.66
CA TRP A 66 23.68 14.47 -0.64
C TRP A 66 24.25 13.09 -0.27
N LYS A 67 25.21 12.57 -1.01
CA LYS A 67 25.73 11.20 -0.85
C LYS A 67 26.21 10.89 0.54
N GLU A 68 26.98 11.79 1.12
CA GLU A 68 27.60 11.60 2.44
C GLU A 68 26.71 12.07 3.60
N ILE A 69 25.60 12.76 3.32
CA ILE A 69 24.72 13.30 4.35
C ILE A 69 23.67 12.22 4.72
N PRO A 70 23.56 11.81 6.00
CA PRO A 70 22.44 10.98 6.44
C PRO A 70 21.10 11.66 6.16
N LEU A 71 20.09 10.91 5.72
CA LEU A 71 18.80 11.50 5.31
C LEU A 71 18.13 12.28 6.45
N GLU A 72 18.25 11.80 7.68
CA GLU A 72 17.71 12.46 8.86
C GLU A 72 18.37 13.81 9.19
N GLN A 73 19.54 14.09 8.60
CA GLN A 73 20.26 15.36 8.75
C GLN A 73 19.96 16.35 7.63
N LEU A 74 19.23 15.93 6.58
CA LEU A 74 18.83 16.84 5.51
C LEU A 74 17.87 17.90 6.06
N GLN A 75 18.27 19.15 5.89
CA GLN A 75 17.46 20.30 6.29
C GLN A 75 16.32 20.55 5.31
N THR A 76 15.21 21.10 5.77
CA THR A 76 14.05 21.37 4.92
C THR A 76 14.36 22.32 3.77
N GLU A 77 15.26 23.29 3.99
CA GLU A 77 15.73 24.25 2.99
C GLU A 77 16.42 23.56 1.81
N THR A 78 17.12 22.45 2.06
CA THR A 78 17.77 21.65 1.03
C THR A 78 16.76 21.04 0.07
N LEU A 79 15.52 20.81 0.51
CA LEU A 79 14.44 20.27 -0.33
C LEU A 79 13.99 21.26 -1.42
N SER A 80 14.26 22.56 -1.26
CA SER A 80 14.02 23.57 -2.31
C SER A 80 14.85 23.35 -3.57
N GLN A 81 15.95 22.58 -3.47
CA GLN A 81 16.81 22.20 -4.59
C GLN A 81 16.25 21.02 -5.41
N ILE A 82 15.16 20.41 -4.96
CA ILE A 82 14.51 19.33 -5.71
C ILE A 82 13.75 19.95 -6.87
N SER A 83 14.19 19.64 -8.08
CA SER A 83 13.60 20.14 -9.31
C SER A 83 12.51 19.20 -9.86
N VAL A 84 11.76 19.71 -10.83
CA VAL A 84 10.82 18.88 -11.62
C VAL A 84 11.57 17.75 -12.31
N GLN A 85 12.75 18.03 -12.86
CA GLN A 85 13.59 17.05 -13.54
C GLN A 85 14.06 15.91 -12.61
N ASP A 86 14.32 16.19 -11.34
CA ASP A 86 14.68 15.15 -10.37
C ASP A 86 13.52 14.17 -10.17
N ILE A 87 12.29 14.68 -10.11
CA ILE A 87 11.09 13.84 -9.97
C ILE A 87 10.81 13.06 -11.26
N GLU A 88 10.98 13.69 -12.43
CA GLU A 88 10.85 13.01 -13.73
C GLU A 88 11.84 11.85 -13.86
N ARG A 89 13.11 12.06 -13.51
CA ARG A 89 14.15 11.02 -13.48
C ARG A 89 13.77 9.90 -12.52
N TYR A 90 13.23 10.22 -11.35
CA TYR A 90 12.76 9.22 -10.41
C TYR A 90 11.62 8.36 -10.99
N LEU A 91 10.64 9.00 -11.65
CA LEU A 91 9.53 8.26 -12.28
C LEU A 91 10.02 7.40 -13.47
N GLU A 92 11.03 7.86 -14.19
CA GLU A 92 11.71 7.07 -15.21
C GLU A 92 12.45 5.88 -14.61
N ASP A 93 13.25 6.08 -13.58
CA ASP A 93 13.95 5.03 -12.85
C ASP A 93 12.98 3.94 -12.37
N LEU A 94 11.84 4.33 -11.82
CA LEU A 94 10.80 3.38 -11.42
C LEU A 94 10.26 2.51 -12.57
N LYS A 95 10.29 3.00 -13.81
CA LYS A 95 9.88 2.23 -15.01
C LYS A 95 10.94 1.25 -15.47
N TYR A 96 12.20 1.67 -15.38
CA TYR A 96 13.31 1.00 -16.07
C TYR A 96 14.28 0.31 -15.11
N ARG A 97 14.12 0.41 -13.78
CA ARG A 97 14.95 -0.36 -12.85
C ARG A 97 14.90 -1.83 -13.24
N PRO A 98 15.98 -2.38 -13.87
CA PRO A 98 16.02 -3.78 -14.15
C PRO A 98 16.16 -4.51 -12.82
N ASN A 99 15.15 -5.31 -12.50
CA ASN A 99 15.22 -6.40 -11.55
C ASN A 99 16.16 -6.16 -10.34
N ASP A 100 15.67 -5.51 -9.30
CA ASP A 100 16.11 -5.89 -7.98
C ASP A 100 15.78 -7.40 -7.83
N PRO A 101 16.79 -8.28 -7.66
CA PRO A 101 16.56 -9.73 -7.55
C PRO A 101 15.61 -10.08 -6.40
N GLU A 102 15.51 -9.22 -5.39
CA GLU A 102 14.61 -9.36 -4.25
C GLU A 102 13.18 -8.84 -4.57
N HIS A 103 13.02 -7.94 -5.55
CA HIS A 103 11.73 -7.37 -5.93
C HIS A 103 11.43 -7.64 -7.41
N LYS A 104 11.04 -8.85 -7.75
CA LYS A 104 10.61 -9.31 -9.10
C LYS A 104 9.41 -8.57 -9.70
N ASN A 105 8.99 -7.47 -9.12
CA ASN A 105 7.84 -6.70 -9.58
C ASN A 105 8.30 -5.39 -10.23
N MET A 106 8.33 -5.37 -11.56
CA MET A 106 8.28 -4.11 -12.31
C MET A 106 7.17 -3.25 -11.70
N ASN A 107 7.50 -2.00 -11.33
CA ASN A 107 6.47 -1.08 -10.90
C ASN A 107 5.44 -0.92 -12.03
N ARG A 108 4.27 -1.51 -11.86
CA ARG A 108 3.18 -1.34 -12.82
C ARG A 108 2.74 0.11 -12.81
N GLU A 109 2.14 0.58 -13.90
CA GLU A 109 1.64 1.96 -14.05
C GLU A 109 0.89 2.48 -12.81
N GLN A 110 0.06 1.63 -12.21
CA GLN A 110 -0.66 1.95 -10.97
C GLN A 110 0.28 2.22 -9.77
N GLY A 111 1.36 1.45 -9.66
CA GLY A 111 2.35 1.62 -8.61
C GLY A 111 3.14 2.93 -8.76
N ILE A 112 3.52 3.28 -9.98
CA ILE A 112 4.20 4.55 -10.29
C ILE A 112 3.26 5.72 -10.00
N LYS A 113 2.00 5.63 -10.44
CA LYS A 113 0.98 6.64 -10.17
C LYS A 113 0.78 6.86 -8.67
N ARG A 114 0.70 5.79 -7.87
CA ARG A 114 0.58 5.88 -6.41
C ARG A 114 1.78 6.60 -5.80
N LYS A 115 3.02 6.23 -6.20
CA LYS A 115 4.25 6.89 -5.74
C LYS A 115 4.30 8.38 -6.11
N PHE A 116 3.83 8.73 -7.29
CA PHE A 116 3.71 10.13 -7.68
C PHE A 116 2.71 10.91 -6.80
N PHE A 117 1.58 10.28 -6.43
CA PHE A 117 0.60 10.90 -5.52
C PHE A 117 1.15 11.11 -4.11
N SER A 118 1.97 10.20 -3.59
CA SER A 118 2.61 10.41 -2.28
C SER A 118 3.56 11.62 -2.31
N LEU A 119 4.34 11.79 -3.39
CA LEU A 119 5.18 12.98 -3.58
C LEU A 119 4.33 14.26 -3.73
N LYS A 120 3.26 14.20 -4.52
CA LYS A 120 2.35 15.34 -4.69
C LYS A 120 1.73 15.78 -3.37
N SER A 121 1.34 14.83 -2.53
CA SER A 121 0.81 15.09 -1.19
C SER A 121 1.88 15.72 -0.29
N PHE A 122 3.10 15.17 -0.31
CA PHE A 122 4.23 15.66 0.49
C PHE A 122 4.61 17.10 0.12
N PHE A 123 4.93 17.36 -1.14
CA PHE A 123 5.30 18.72 -1.59
C PHE A 123 4.15 19.72 -1.44
N GLY A 124 2.91 19.26 -1.67
CA GLY A 124 1.72 20.08 -1.43
C GLY A 124 1.56 20.48 0.04
N TYR A 125 1.86 19.57 0.97
CA TYR A 125 1.88 19.89 2.40
C TYR A 125 2.97 20.91 2.72
N LEU A 126 4.21 20.70 2.29
CA LEU A 126 5.33 21.60 2.59
C LEU A 126 5.07 23.03 2.10
N CYS A 127 4.48 23.19 0.91
CA CYS A 127 4.08 24.51 0.41
C CYS A 127 2.94 25.12 1.23
N ARG A 128 1.94 24.33 1.62
CA ARG A 128 0.80 24.81 2.42
C ARG A 128 1.21 25.33 3.79
N VAL A 129 2.22 24.72 4.41
CA VAL A 129 2.74 25.16 5.72
C VAL A 129 3.88 26.16 5.60
N GLY A 130 4.22 26.62 4.38
CA GLY A 130 5.23 27.64 4.15
C GLY A 130 6.69 27.16 4.24
N LEU A 131 6.93 25.84 4.30
CA LEU A 131 8.28 25.27 4.33
C LEU A 131 8.96 25.28 2.93
N LEU A 132 8.17 25.30 1.88
CA LEU A 132 8.64 25.48 0.50
C LEU A 132 7.84 26.58 -0.20
N THR A 133 8.50 27.35 -1.03
CA THR A 133 7.88 28.43 -1.82
C THR A 133 7.26 27.94 -3.13
N ALA A 134 7.75 26.83 -3.68
CA ALA A 134 7.27 26.26 -4.93
C ALA A 134 7.11 24.75 -4.80
N ASN A 135 6.04 24.24 -5.42
CA ASN A 135 5.77 22.80 -5.47
C ASN A 135 6.20 22.24 -6.83
N PRO A 136 7.27 21.41 -6.90
CA PRO A 136 7.78 20.89 -8.17
C PRO A 136 6.81 19.92 -8.86
N THR A 137 5.81 19.37 -8.14
CA THR A 137 4.86 18.42 -8.74
C THR A 137 3.68 19.09 -9.46
N LEU A 138 3.47 20.40 -9.33
CA LEU A 138 2.31 21.09 -9.90
C LEU A 138 2.32 21.14 -11.43
N SER A 139 3.51 21.33 -12.03
CA SER A 139 3.68 21.39 -13.49
C SER A 139 3.72 20.01 -14.15
N MET A 140 3.77 18.93 -13.36
CA MET A 140 3.91 17.58 -13.89
C MET A 140 2.56 17.00 -14.31
N GLN A 141 2.54 16.37 -15.47
CA GLN A 141 1.39 15.62 -15.93
C GLN A 141 1.35 14.24 -15.24
N MET A 142 0.13 13.84 -14.87
CA MET A 142 -0.10 12.53 -14.26
C MET A 142 0.25 11.40 -15.25
N PRO A 143 0.99 10.36 -14.81
CA PRO A 143 1.19 9.17 -15.64
C PRO A 143 -0.15 8.57 -16.07
N ARG A 144 -0.29 8.33 -17.37
CA ARG A 144 -1.47 7.63 -17.90
C ARG A 144 -1.48 6.19 -17.41
N THR A 145 -2.66 5.69 -17.10
CA THR A 145 -2.86 4.29 -16.72
C THR A 145 -3.85 3.66 -17.67
N HIS A 146 -3.53 2.49 -18.15
CA HIS A 146 -4.47 1.72 -18.96
C HIS A 146 -5.43 0.97 -18.04
N ALA A 147 -6.72 1.03 -18.36
CA ALA A 147 -7.72 0.23 -17.67
C ALA A 147 -7.47 -1.24 -18.00
N LYS A 148 -7.36 -2.09 -16.98
CA LYS A 148 -7.38 -3.53 -17.18
C LYS A 148 -8.82 -3.99 -17.31
N GLU A 149 -9.04 -4.91 -18.24
CA GLU A 149 -10.28 -5.64 -18.29
C GLU A 149 -10.52 -6.37 -16.97
N ILE A 150 -11.70 -6.19 -16.41
CA ILE A 150 -12.08 -6.84 -15.16
C ILE A 150 -12.59 -8.24 -15.52
N VAL A 151 -11.75 -9.25 -15.25
CA VAL A 151 -12.17 -10.65 -15.35
C VAL A 151 -13.12 -10.94 -14.19
N ARG A 152 -14.32 -11.41 -14.53
CA ARG A 152 -15.35 -11.81 -13.56
C ARG A 152 -15.62 -13.29 -13.73
N LEU A 153 -15.81 -13.98 -12.61
CA LEU A 153 -16.29 -15.36 -12.62
C LEU A 153 -17.77 -15.35 -12.98
N ASN A 154 -18.17 -16.25 -13.87
CA ASN A 154 -19.57 -16.55 -14.13
C ASN A 154 -20.13 -17.53 -13.07
N SER A 155 -21.42 -17.79 -13.10
CA SER A 155 -22.07 -18.66 -12.09
C SER A 155 -21.55 -20.11 -12.09
N GLU A 156 -21.17 -20.63 -13.22
CA GLU A 156 -20.62 -22.00 -13.33
C GLU A 156 -19.19 -22.04 -12.77
N GLU A 157 -18.34 -21.09 -13.14
CA GLU A 157 -16.98 -20.96 -12.60
C GLU A 157 -16.97 -20.75 -11.08
N MET A 158 -17.98 -20.04 -10.52
CA MET A 158 -18.12 -19.90 -9.07
C MET A 158 -18.47 -21.23 -8.40
N LYS A 159 -19.37 -22.05 -9.00
CA LYS A 159 -19.70 -23.36 -8.50
C LYS A 159 -18.51 -24.32 -8.54
N GLU A 160 -17.77 -24.32 -9.66
CA GLU A 160 -16.57 -25.12 -9.83
C GLU A 160 -15.51 -24.74 -8.78
N LEU A 161 -15.28 -23.44 -8.56
CA LEU A 161 -14.34 -22.95 -7.55
C LEU A 161 -14.72 -23.43 -6.15
N LEU A 162 -15.99 -23.33 -5.75
CA LEU A 162 -16.46 -23.80 -4.44
C LEU A 162 -16.33 -25.31 -4.31
N ALA A 163 -16.66 -26.07 -5.35
CA ALA A 163 -16.52 -27.52 -5.37
C ALA A 163 -15.05 -27.96 -5.26
N GLU A 164 -14.13 -27.27 -5.95
CA GLU A 164 -12.70 -27.54 -5.86
C GLU A 164 -12.13 -27.27 -4.47
N VAL A 165 -12.53 -26.15 -3.85
CA VAL A 165 -12.14 -25.82 -2.47
C VAL A 165 -12.70 -26.82 -1.46
N ASP A 166 -13.87 -27.35 -1.68
CA ASP A 166 -14.46 -28.36 -0.78
C ASP A 166 -13.83 -29.74 -0.98
N SER A 167 -13.56 -30.16 -2.22
CA SER A 167 -13.02 -31.49 -2.54
C SER A 167 -11.49 -31.59 -2.37
N GLY A 168 -10.75 -30.51 -2.64
CA GLY A 168 -9.30 -30.52 -2.68
C GLY A 168 -8.71 -31.47 -3.74
N SER A 169 -9.41 -31.67 -4.87
CA SER A 169 -9.11 -32.71 -5.85
C SER A 169 -7.73 -32.58 -6.49
N GLY A 170 -7.25 -31.36 -6.75
CA GLY A 170 -5.93 -31.05 -7.34
C GLY A 170 -4.74 -31.08 -6.37
N LEU A 171 -4.91 -31.38 -5.09
CA LEU A 171 -3.89 -31.22 -4.05
C LEU A 171 -2.99 -32.45 -3.92
N SER A 172 -1.68 -32.24 -3.67
CA SER A 172 -0.71 -33.27 -3.32
C SER A 172 -0.90 -33.77 -1.87
N GLY A 173 -0.30 -34.90 -1.50
CA GLY A 173 -0.51 -35.55 -0.21
C GLY A 173 -0.31 -34.64 1.00
N ARG A 174 0.77 -33.83 1.05
CA ARG A 174 0.99 -32.86 2.15
C ARG A 174 -0.06 -31.75 2.14
N GLN A 175 -0.44 -31.27 0.98
CA GLN A 175 -1.48 -30.24 0.81
C GLN A 175 -2.86 -30.77 1.23
N LYS A 176 -3.17 -32.05 0.93
CA LYS A 176 -4.42 -32.68 1.38
C LYS A 176 -4.54 -32.70 2.89
N ALA A 177 -3.51 -33.10 3.61
CA ALA A 177 -3.52 -33.12 5.07
C ALA A 177 -3.72 -31.72 5.68
N PHE A 178 -3.21 -30.67 5.05
CA PHE A 178 -3.48 -29.30 5.44
C PHE A 178 -4.91 -28.87 5.09
N HIS A 179 -5.36 -29.18 3.89
CA HIS A 179 -6.70 -28.90 3.39
C HIS A 179 -7.79 -29.50 4.29
N GLU A 180 -7.67 -30.76 4.70
CA GLU A 180 -8.63 -31.42 5.61
C GLU A 180 -8.83 -30.64 6.91
N ARG A 181 -7.78 -29.94 7.38
CA ARG A 181 -7.85 -29.14 8.63
C ARG A 181 -8.46 -27.75 8.40
N THR A 182 -8.38 -27.21 7.19
CA THR A 182 -8.78 -25.82 6.88
C THR A 182 -10.01 -25.73 5.98
N ARG A 183 -10.44 -26.84 5.38
CA ARG A 183 -11.51 -26.91 4.38
C ARG A 183 -12.77 -26.13 4.78
N LEU A 184 -13.31 -26.39 5.96
CA LEU A 184 -14.55 -25.75 6.42
C LEU A 184 -14.39 -24.23 6.53
N ARG A 185 -13.24 -23.78 7.06
CA ARG A 185 -12.92 -22.35 7.15
C ARG A 185 -12.82 -21.73 5.78
N ASP A 186 -12.06 -22.36 4.89
CA ASP A 186 -11.75 -21.82 3.57
C ASP A 186 -13.01 -21.78 2.68
N SER A 187 -13.86 -22.81 2.76
CA SER A 187 -15.18 -22.85 2.10
C SER A 187 -16.12 -21.76 2.65
N ALA A 188 -16.16 -21.58 3.98
CA ALA A 188 -17.00 -20.55 4.60
C ALA A 188 -16.56 -19.13 4.20
N LEU A 189 -15.25 -18.87 4.19
CA LEU A 189 -14.71 -17.57 3.76
C LEU A 189 -15.07 -17.26 2.31
N LEU A 190 -14.91 -18.23 1.40
CA LEU A 190 -15.24 -18.03 -0.01
C LEU A 190 -16.74 -17.89 -0.23
N ALA A 191 -17.56 -18.70 0.41
CA ALA A 191 -19.01 -18.60 0.31
C ALA A 191 -19.50 -17.22 0.79
N LEU A 192 -18.96 -16.74 1.92
CA LEU A 192 -19.28 -15.42 2.44
C LEU A 192 -18.88 -14.30 1.47
N MET A 193 -17.65 -14.34 0.95
CA MET A 193 -17.17 -13.32 0.02
C MET A 193 -17.93 -13.32 -1.31
N LEU A 194 -18.22 -14.48 -1.86
CA LEU A 194 -18.97 -14.63 -3.11
C LEU A 194 -20.46 -14.26 -2.95
N GLY A 195 -21.05 -14.61 -1.82
CA GLY A 195 -22.47 -14.35 -1.55
C GLY A 195 -22.78 -12.90 -1.19
N THR A 196 -21.86 -12.22 -0.49
CA THR A 196 -22.09 -10.87 0.02
C THR A 196 -21.29 -9.77 -0.70
N GLY A 197 -20.24 -10.13 -1.43
CA GLY A 197 -19.31 -9.18 -2.01
C GLY A 197 -18.39 -8.47 -1.00
N ILE A 198 -18.33 -8.94 0.24
CA ILE A 198 -17.49 -8.40 1.31
C ILE A 198 -15.99 -8.52 0.92
N ARG A 199 -15.18 -7.49 1.24
CA ARG A 199 -13.76 -7.54 0.97
C ARG A 199 -13.04 -8.50 1.91
N VAL A 200 -11.92 -9.09 1.45
CA VAL A 200 -11.08 -9.99 2.27
C VAL A 200 -10.72 -9.36 3.62
N SER A 201 -10.35 -8.07 3.65
CA SER A 201 -10.00 -7.37 4.89
C SER A 201 -11.19 -7.23 5.85
N GLU A 202 -12.37 -7.01 5.33
CA GLU A 202 -13.61 -6.92 6.10
C GLU A 202 -14.00 -8.30 6.62
N CYS A 203 -13.92 -9.32 5.78
CA CYS A 203 -14.18 -10.71 6.14
C CYS A 203 -13.26 -11.21 7.28
N VAL A 204 -11.94 -10.93 7.19
CA VAL A 204 -10.97 -11.30 8.24
C VAL A 204 -11.20 -10.53 9.55
N GLY A 205 -11.80 -9.35 9.46
CA GLY A 205 -12.11 -8.49 10.61
C GLY A 205 -13.42 -8.84 11.33
N LEU A 206 -14.22 -9.80 10.83
CA LEU A 206 -15.48 -10.19 11.47
C LEU A 206 -15.24 -10.87 12.82
N ASN A 207 -16.09 -10.53 13.78
CA ASN A 207 -16.22 -11.22 15.06
C ASN A 207 -17.49 -12.07 15.07
N LEU A 208 -17.62 -12.96 16.03
CA LEU A 208 -18.82 -13.81 16.17
C LEU A 208 -20.10 -12.98 16.37
N ASP A 209 -19.98 -11.82 17.02
CA ASP A 209 -21.10 -10.91 17.28
C ASP A 209 -21.58 -10.16 16.02
N ASP A 210 -20.78 -10.16 14.96
CA ASP A 210 -21.13 -9.55 13.67
C ASP A 210 -21.97 -10.51 12.78
N VAL A 211 -22.13 -11.76 13.21
CA VAL A 211 -22.84 -12.82 12.46
C VAL A 211 -24.12 -13.22 13.18
N ASP A 212 -25.27 -12.93 12.59
CA ASP A 212 -26.54 -13.44 13.11
C ASP A 212 -26.77 -14.87 12.64
N MET A 213 -26.66 -15.81 13.61
CA MET A 213 -26.88 -17.24 13.39
C MET A 213 -28.36 -17.65 13.45
N LYS A 214 -29.25 -16.72 13.80
CA LYS A 214 -30.67 -17.02 14.03
C LYS A 214 -31.55 -16.78 12.81
N GLU A 215 -31.16 -15.86 11.95
CA GLU A 215 -31.83 -15.63 10.68
C GLU A 215 -31.10 -16.39 9.57
N SER A 216 -31.60 -17.58 9.26
CA SER A 216 -31.28 -18.23 8.00
C SER A 216 -32.00 -17.45 6.89
N GLY A 217 -31.38 -16.34 6.49
CA GLY A 217 -31.78 -15.60 5.30
C GLY A 217 -31.46 -16.45 4.08
N ILE A 218 -32.48 -16.98 3.43
CA ILE A 218 -32.44 -17.48 2.06
C ILE A 218 -32.74 -16.31 1.14
#